data_32dc8e42d50f51f9b3f75d31b5d63293
#
_entry.id   32dc8e42d50f51f9b3f75d31b5d63293
#
_cell.length_a   1.000
_cell.length_b   1.000
_cell.length_c   1.000
_cell.angle_alpha   90.00
_cell.angle_beta   90.00
_cell.angle_gamma   90.00
#
_symmetry.space_group_name_H-M   'P 1'
#
loop_
_entity.id
_entity.type
_entity.pdbx_description
1 polymer ?
#
loop_
_entity_poly.entity_id
_entity_poly.type
_entity_poly.pdbx_seq_one_letter_code
_entity_poly.pdbx_strand_id
1 'polypeptide(L)'
;MNTAVDDTADYFVFISGDCSVPLTDHENVKYIQIKNKNHDFGGVVEFVRQFNHLSYDAYMFVNSSMRGPFVPTYFSMPWYDGFLSRLSDTIVMVGCSVNILPMSSSFSVRFGDLFDYEPPFIHVQTTAYALSSKAFKHLVAAGFYDVEDFLEKEDVIARYEIGISQEVLKQGWSISSLLPQYEEFNTGKRSLGYEDTLREGDPLFENAFFGRSICPLETIFIKTNRNMIKESDLNSFTFTSLSTREKSGGLDQAGRELLNRSHRMLLE
;
A
#
# COMPACT_ATOMS: atom_id res chain seq x y z
N MET A 1 5.48 11.64 5.01
CA MET A 1 6.11 12.44 3.93
C MET A 1 7.60 12.67 4.20
N ASN A 2 8.03 13.19 5.34
CA ASN A 2 9.41 13.62 5.63
C ASN A 2 10.53 12.59 5.37
N THR A 3 10.23 11.30 5.35
CA THR A 3 11.19 10.24 5.03
C THR A 3 10.93 9.59 3.66
N ALA A 4 9.84 9.95 3.00
CA ALA A 4 9.39 9.32 1.77
C ALA A 4 9.70 10.12 0.50
N VAL A 5 9.70 11.47 0.60
CA VAL A 5 9.84 12.34 -0.58
C VAL A 5 11.29 12.43 -1.02
N ASP A 6 11.51 12.29 -2.32
CA ASP A 6 12.75 12.55 -3.04
C ASP A 6 12.44 13.21 -4.40
N ASP A 7 13.47 13.59 -5.14
CA ASP A 7 13.32 14.37 -6.38
C ASP A 7 13.07 13.50 -7.63
N THR A 8 12.95 12.18 -7.47
CA THR A 8 12.85 11.25 -8.59
C THR A 8 11.42 10.77 -8.87
N ALA A 9 10.45 11.17 -8.03
CA ALA A 9 9.04 10.84 -8.16
C ALA A 9 8.14 12.04 -7.91
N ASP A 10 6.97 12.07 -8.52
CA ASP A 10 5.90 13.02 -8.20
C ASP A 10 4.98 12.46 -7.13
N TYR A 11 4.61 13.29 -6.16
CA TYR A 11 3.78 12.90 -5.03
C TYR A 11 2.44 13.65 -5.04
N PHE A 12 1.35 12.90 -5.01
CA PHE A 12 -0.02 13.43 -4.93
C PHE A 12 -0.64 13.00 -3.61
N VAL A 13 -0.89 13.95 -2.72
CA VAL A 13 -1.44 13.71 -1.39
C VAL A 13 -2.89 14.16 -1.35
N PHE A 14 -3.79 13.19 -1.33
CA PHE A 14 -5.23 13.43 -1.24
C PHE A 14 -5.67 13.50 0.23
N ILE A 15 -6.18 14.65 0.63
CA ILE A 15 -6.59 14.94 2.00
C ILE A 15 -8.10 14.88 2.09
N SER A 16 -8.62 13.89 2.82
CA SER A 16 -10.06 13.72 3.08
C SER A 16 -10.41 14.32 4.45
N GLY A 17 -11.08 15.47 4.46
CA GLY A 17 -11.43 16.17 5.69
C GLY A 17 -10.34 17.14 6.18
N ASP A 18 -10.37 17.50 7.46
CA ASP A 18 -9.45 18.49 8.02
C ASP A 18 -8.05 17.89 8.25
N CYS A 19 -7.02 18.66 7.91
CA CYS A 19 -5.63 18.32 8.15
C CYS A 19 -5.03 19.26 9.17
N SER A 20 -4.68 18.74 10.35
CA SER A 20 -4.07 19.51 11.44
C SER A 20 -2.55 19.36 11.52
N VAL A 21 -1.94 18.55 10.66
CA VAL A 21 -0.49 18.36 10.63
C VAL A 21 0.16 19.34 9.66
N PRO A 22 1.38 19.85 9.96
CA PRO A 22 2.14 20.65 9.01
C PRO A 22 2.42 19.84 7.73
N LEU A 23 2.17 20.46 6.59
CA LEU A 23 2.47 19.87 5.29
C LEU A 23 3.90 20.27 4.89
N THR A 24 4.63 19.34 4.30
CA THR A 24 5.97 19.59 3.76
C THR A 24 5.88 20.38 2.47
N ASP A 25 6.76 21.34 2.27
CA ASP A 25 6.84 22.11 1.03
C ASP A 25 7.96 21.55 0.14
N HIS A 26 7.54 20.86 -0.93
CA HIS A 26 8.42 20.31 -1.95
C HIS A 26 7.82 20.53 -3.33
N GLU A 27 8.64 20.88 -4.32
CA GLU A 27 8.19 21.21 -5.69
C GLU A 27 7.42 20.05 -6.36
N ASN A 28 7.81 18.81 -6.05
CA ASN A 28 7.22 17.59 -6.61
C ASN A 28 6.08 16.99 -5.75
N VAL A 29 5.60 17.72 -4.72
CA VAL A 29 4.48 17.29 -3.88
C VAL A 29 3.26 18.18 -4.12
N LYS A 30 2.13 17.56 -4.49
CA LYS A 30 0.85 18.24 -4.66
C LYS A 30 -0.13 17.77 -3.59
N TYR A 31 -0.70 18.72 -2.86
CA TYR A 31 -1.75 18.48 -1.86
C TYR A 31 -3.11 18.82 -2.44
N ILE A 32 -4.01 17.85 -2.45
CA ILE A 32 -5.35 17.96 -3.04
C ILE A 32 -6.39 17.68 -1.97
N GLN A 33 -7.19 18.69 -1.65
CA GLN A 33 -8.34 18.54 -0.75
C GLN A 33 -9.47 17.84 -1.48
N ILE A 34 -9.99 16.75 -0.90
CA ILE A 34 -11.09 15.97 -1.47
C ILE A 34 -12.22 15.76 -0.45
N LYS A 35 -13.40 15.38 -0.94
CA LYS A 35 -14.48 14.92 -0.08
C LYS A 35 -14.14 13.53 0.47
N ASN A 36 -14.48 13.28 1.73
CA ASN A 36 -14.38 11.96 2.33
C ASN A 36 -15.42 11.02 1.72
N LYS A 37 -15.02 10.23 0.74
CA LYS A 37 -15.87 9.37 -0.08
C LYS A 37 -15.07 8.13 -0.47
N ASN A 38 -15.71 6.96 -0.43
CA ASN A 38 -15.13 5.68 -0.85
C ASN A 38 -13.80 5.30 -0.17
N HIS A 39 -13.63 5.71 1.10
CA HIS A 39 -12.46 5.38 1.92
C HIS A 39 -11.12 5.68 1.22
N ASP A 40 -10.17 4.76 1.30
CA ASP A 40 -8.81 4.92 0.73
C ASP A 40 -8.82 5.06 -0.81
N PHE A 41 -9.80 4.47 -1.48
CA PHE A 41 -9.93 4.55 -2.93
C PHE A 41 -10.47 5.89 -3.45
N GLY A 42 -11.08 6.69 -2.59
CA GLY A 42 -11.51 8.03 -2.98
C GLY A 42 -10.37 8.88 -3.54
N GLY A 43 -9.17 8.78 -2.94
CA GLY A 43 -7.97 9.45 -3.44
C GLY A 43 -7.53 8.94 -4.81
N VAL A 44 -7.59 7.62 -5.02
CA VAL A 44 -7.22 7.01 -6.32
C VAL A 44 -8.18 7.43 -7.42
N VAL A 45 -9.48 7.43 -7.14
CA VAL A 45 -10.51 7.88 -8.08
C VAL A 45 -10.29 9.34 -8.47
N GLU A 46 -9.99 10.20 -7.50
CA GLU A 46 -9.70 11.61 -7.77
C GLU A 46 -8.38 11.80 -8.54
N PHE A 47 -7.37 10.98 -8.28
CA PHE A 47 -6.15 10.97 -9.09
C PHE A 47 -6.45 10.65 -10.55
N VAL A 48 -7.18 9.58 -10.80
CA VAL A 48 -7.57 9.18 -12.16
C VAL A 48 -8.38 10.28 -12.84
N ARG A 49 -9.35 10.88 -12.16
CA ARG A 49 -10.19 11.94 -12.71
C ARG A 49 -9.38 13.18 -13.12
N GLN A 50 -8.40 13.60 -12.33
CA GLN A 50 -7.69 14.86 -12.52
C GLN A 50 -6.37 14.67 -13.27
N PHE A 51 -5.70 13.52 -13.12
CA PHE A 51 -4.31 13.33 -13.50
C PHE A 51 -4.04 12.09 -14.38
N ASN A 52 -5.09 11.40 -14.88
CA ASN A 52 -4.92 10.24 -15.76
C ASN A 52 -4.16 10.52 -17.06
N HIS A 53 -4.09 11.79 -17.46
CA HIS A 53 -3.32 12.24 -18.61
C HIS A 53 -1.80 12.19 -18.39
N LEU A 54 -1.35 12.17 -17.14
CA LEU A 54 0.06 12.04 -16.80
C LEU A 54 0.52 10.58 -17.03
N SER A 55 1.72 10.44 -17.52
CA SER A 55 2.29 9.13 -17.84
C SER A 55 3.56 8.89 -17.03
N TYR A 56 3.51 7.86 -16.21
CA TYR A 56 4.63 7.39 -15.38
C TYR A 56 4.97 5.95 -15.74
N ASP A 57 6.19 5.52 -15.43
CA ASP A 57 6.63 4.14 -15.61
C ASP A 57 5.92 3.18 -14.64
N ALA A 58 5.61 3.67 -13.44
CA ALA A 58 4.84 2.97 -12.43
C ALA A 58 4.06 3.94 -11.54
N TYR A 59 3.06 3.43 -10.85
CA TYR A 59 2.22 4.17 -9.91
C TYR A 59 2.27 3.48 -8.56
N MET A 60 2.58 4.25 -7.50
CA MET A 60 2.64 3.76 -6.13
C MET A 60 1.52 4.38 -5.31
N PHE A 61 0.78 3.55 -4.57
CA PHE A 61 -0.33 3.97 -3.73
C PHE A 61 -0.05 3.58 -2.28
N VAL A 62 -0.25 4.51 -1.35
CA VAL A 62 -0.08 4.29 0.09
C VAL A 62 -1.25 4.94 0.82
N ASN A 63 -1.95 4.20 1.66
CA ASN A 63 -3.03 4.73 2.45
C ASN A 63 -2.60 5.22 3.84
N SER A 64 -3.43 6.02 4.49
CA SER A 64 -3.14 6.65 5.78
C SER A 64 -3.08 5.70 6.97
N SER A 65 -3.50 4.43 6.82
CA SER A 65 -3.39 3.42 7.88
C SER A 65 -2.00 2.80 8.00
N MET A 66 -1.10 3.15 7.08
CA MET A 66 0.27 2.67 7.03
C MET A 66 1.23 3.68 7.65
N ARG A 67 2.29 3.17 8.27
CA ARG A 67 3.44 3.95 8.74
C ARG A 67 4.71 3.44 8.08
N GLY A 68 5.58 4.34 7.68
CA GLY A 68 6.80 4.08 6.90
C GLY A 68 7.12 5.30 6.02
N PRO A 69 8.01 5.19 5.04
CA PRO A 69 8.75 3.95 4.69
C PRO A 69 9.84 3.61 5.70
N PHE A 70 9.97 2.33 6.03
CA PHE A 70 11.04 1.79 6.86
C PHE A 70 11.95 0.93 6.00
N VAL A 71 13.17 1.39 5.81
CA VAL A 71 14.20 0.67 5.08
C VAL A 71 15.44 0.52 5.95
N PRO A 72 16.23 -0.54 5.77
CA PRO A 72 17.51 -0.65 6.47
C PRO A 72 18.39 0.58 6.18
N THR A 73 19.14 1.06 7.18
CA THR A 73 19.98 2.25 7.05
C THR A 73 21.09 2.13 5.99
N TYR A 74 21.42 0.92 5.59
CA TYR A 74 22.38 0.62 4.52
C TYR A 74 21.72 0.51 3.13
N PHE A 75 20.40 0.64 3.03
CA PHE A 75 19.68 0.64 1.77
C PHE A 75 19.83 2.01 1.10
N SER A 76 20.53 2.08 -0.01
CA SER A 76 20.92 3.33 -0.69
C SER A 76 19.98 3.75 -1.82
N MET A 77 19.04 2.88 -2.19
CA MET A 77 18.07 3.16 -3.26
C MET A 77 16.81 3.83 -2.68
N PRO A 78 16.02 4.54 -3.49
CA PRO A 78 14.69 4.99 -3.09
C PRO A 78 13.86 3.85 -2.52
N TRP A 79 13.07 4.12 -1.50
CA TRP A 79 12.29 3.09 -0.81
C TRP A 79 11.31 2.34 -1.74
N TYR A 80 10.78 3.01 -2.75
CA TYR A 80 9.85 2.41 -3.71
C TYR A 80 10.52 1.42 -4.66
N ASP A 81 11.84 1.42 -4.80
CA ASP A 81 12.56 0.41 -5.58
C ASP A 81 12.37 -1.00 -5.01
N GLY A 82 12.06 -1.12 -3.70
CA GLY A 82 11.65 -2.38 -3.12
C GLY A 82 10.42 -2.99 -3.80
N PHE A 83 9.50 -2.15 -4.26
CA PHE A 83 8.30 -2.57 -5.02
C PHE A 83 8.59 -2.63 -6.53
N LEU A 84 9.19 -1.57 -7.07
CA LEU A 84 9.34 -1.42 -8.53
C LEU A 84 10.28 -2.46 -9.13
N SER A 85 11.33 -2.86 -8.41
CA SER A 85 12.25 -3.92 -8.85
C SER A 85 11.61 -5.31 -9.03
N ARG A 86 10.41 -5.50 -8.47
CA ARG A 86 9.64 -6.74 -8.64
C ARG A 86 8.64 -6.67 -9.79
N LEU A 87 8.36 -5.48 -10.33
CA LEU A 87 7.55 -5.33 -11.53
C LEU A 87 8.30 -5.88 -12.74
N SER A 88 7.56 -6.54 -13.62
CA SER A 88 8.09 -7.14 -14.85
C SER A 88 7.04 -7.13 -15.96
N ASP A 89 7.31 -7.77 -17.06
CA ASP A 89 6.32 -7.96 -18.13
C ASP A 89 5.12 -8.80 -17.69
N THR A 90 5.30 -9.69 -16.72
CA THR A 90 4.26 -10.56 -16.19
C THR A 90 3.73 -10.09 -14.84
N ILE A 91 4.59 -9.72 -13.91
CA ILE A 91 4.21 -9.19 -12.59
C ILE A 91 3.91 -7.70 -12.75
N VAL A 92 2.65 -7.32 -12.69
CA VAL A 92 2.21 -5.93 -12.95
C VAL A 92 1.67 -5.22 -11.72
N MET A 93 1.52 -5.94 -10.61
CA MET A 93 1.08 -5.41 -9.33
C MET A 93 1.89 -6.03 -8.19
N VAL A 94 2.41 -5.18 -7.29
CA VAL A 94 3.24 -5.60 -6.14
C VAL A 94 2.76 -4.86 -4.90
N GLY A 95 2.46 -5.58 -3.82
CA GLY A 95 2.07 -4.98 -2.55
C GLY A 95 3.00 -5.28 -1.40
N CYS A 96 2.74 -4.68 -0.23
CA CYS A 96 3.40 -5.09 1.01
C CYS A 96 3.17 -6.57 1.29
N SER A 97 1.95 -7.02 1.06
CA SER A 97 1.50 -8.40 1.29
C SER A 97 0.41 -8.78 0.31
N VAL A 98 0.16 -10.07 0.25
CA VAL A 98 -0.98 -10.68 -0.43
C VAL A 98 -1.90 -11.27 0.63
N ASN A 99 -3.19 -11.11 0.44
CA ASN A 99 -4.22 -11.76 1.23
C ASN A 99 -4.78 -12.96 0.44
N ILE A 100 -4.89 -14.11 1.10
CA ILE A 100 -5.43 -15.34 0.51
C ILE A 100 -6.73 -15.64 1.23
N LEU A 101 -7.82 -15.06 0.74
CA LEU A 101 -9.13 -15.20 1.39
C LEU A 101 -9.65 -16.62 1.31
N PRO A 102 -10.00 -17.24 2.46
CA PRO A 102 -10.69 -18.52 2.45
C PRO A 102 -12.07 -18.36 1.82
N MET A 103 -12.57 -19.45 1.25
CA MET A 103 -13.89 -19.46 0.59
C MET A 103 -15.03 -19.04 1.53
N SER A 104 -14.89 -19.36 2.82
CA SER A 104 -15.88 -19.03 3.86
C SER A 104 -15.82 -17.58 4.34
N SER A 105 -14.84 -16.80 3.92
CA SER A 105 -14.74 -15.38 4.28
C SER A 105 -15.96 -14.61 3.77
N SER A 106 -16.53 -13.72 4.60
CA SER A 106 -17.64 -12.85 4.19
C SER A 106 -17.27 -11.98 2.98
N PHE A 107 -16.01 -11.60 2.83
CA PHE A 107 -15.52 -10.87 1.66
C PHE A 107 -15.46 -11.74 0.41
N SER A 108 -15.10 -13.04 0.53
CA SER A 108 -15.15 -13.98 -0.59
C SER A 108 -16.58 -14.20 -1.06
N VAL A 109 -17.51 -14.39 -0.12
CA VAL A 109 -18.94 -14.51 -0.44
C VAL A 109 -19.44 -13.24 -1.11
N ARG A 110 -19.18 -12.07 -0.52
CA ARG A 110 -19.62 -10.78 -1.07
C ARG A 110 -19.05 -10.51 -2.46
N PHE A 111 -17.77 -10.85 -2.71
CA PHE A 111 -17.16 -10.70 -4.02
C PHE A 111 -17.80 -11.64 -5.04
N GLY A 112 -18.02 -12.90 -4.67
CA GLY A 112 -18.72 -13.88 -5.53
C GLY A 112 -20.14 -13.44 -5.89
N ASP A 113 -20.87 -12.83 -4.96
CA ASP A 113 -22.22 -12.29 -5.20
C ASP A 113 -22.23 -11.09 -6.16
N LEU A 114 -21.15 -10.31 -6.17
CA LEU A 114 -21.03 -9.10 -7.01
C LEU A 114 -20.48 -9.38 -8.41
N PHE A 115 -19.66 -10.41 -8.54
CA PHE A 115 -18.89 -10.68 -9.74
C PHE A 115 -18.89 -12.18 -10.04
N ASP A 116 -18.86 -12.54 -11.32
CA ASP A 116 -18.76 -13.91 -11.78
C ASP A 116 -17.29 -14.38 -11.81
N TYR A 117 -16.72 -14.56 -10.62
CA TYR A 117 -15.35 -15.03 -10.43
C TYR A 117 -15.32 -16.27 -9.54
N GLU A 118 -14.39 -17.18 -9.84
CA GLU A 118 -14.18 -18.39 -9.05
C GLU A 118 -13.16 -18.18 -7.93
N PRO A 119 -13.45 -18.60 -6.68
CA PRO A 119 -12.48 -18.56 -5.59
C PRO A 119 -11.31 -19.56 -5.83
N PRO A 120 -10.17 -19.42 -5.12
CA PRO A 120 -9.91 -18.46 -4.05
C PRO A 120 -9.60 -17.06 -4.56
N PHE A 121 -9.99 -16.04 -3.79
CA PHE A 121 -9.76 -14.65 -4.14
C PHE A 121 -8.46 -14.13 -3.51
N ILE A 122 -7.36 -14.47 -4.17
CA ILE A 122 -6.04 -13.93 -3.82
C ILE A 122 -5.96 -12.49 -4.29
N HIS A 123 -5.54 -11.60 -3.42
CA HIS A 123 -5.37 -10.20 -3.80
C HIS A 123 -4.21 -9.54 -3.06
N VAL A 124 -3.60 -8.56 -3.70
CA VAL A 124 -2.68 -7.63 -3.05
C VAL A 124 -3.48 -6.75 -2.08
N GLN A 125 -3.02 -6.63 -0.85
CA GLN A 125 -3.62 -5.69 0.09
C GLN A 125 -3.30 -4.25 -0.36
N THR A 126 -4.34 -3.46 -0.62
CA THR A 126 -4.25 -2.11 -1.18
C THR A 126 -3.83 -1.04 -0.17
N THR A 127 -3.15 -1.44 0.89
CA THR A 127 -2.62 -0.55 1.92
C THR A 127 -1.36 0.20 1.47
N ALA A 128 -0.44 -0.49 0.79
CA ALA A 128 0.68 0.08 0.05
C ALA A 128 1.05 -0.88 -1.10
N TYR A 129 0.94 -0.40 -2.34
CA TYR A 129 1.14 -1.23 -3.52
C TYR A 129 1.58 -0.41 -4.73
N ALA A 130 2.25 -1.07 -5.66
CA ALA A 130 2.66 -0.53 -6.94
C ALA A 130 1.90 -1.19 -8.09
N LEU A 131 1.59 -0.41 -9.13
CA LEU A 131 1.12 -0.86 -10.43
C LEU A 131 2.11 -0.48 -11.51
N SER A 132 2.36 -1.37 -12.45
CA SER A 132 3.04 -1.00 -13.69
C SER A 132 2.19 -0.04 -14.53
N SER A 133 2.82 0.76 -15.36
CA SER A 133 2.11 1.68 -16.27
C SER A 133 1.05 0.96 -17.12
N LYS A 134 1.34 -0.25 -17.61
CA LYS A 134 0.38 -1.00 -18.43
C LYS A 134 -0.84 -1.45 -17.64
N ALA A 135 -0.66 -1.91 -16.40
CA ALA A 135 -1.79 -2.32 -15.56
C ALA A 135 -2.66 -1.11 -15.20
N PHE A 136 -2.05 0.00 -14.80
CA PHE A 136 -2.77 1.23 -14.50
C PHE A 136 -3.59 1.72 -15.70
N LYS A 137 -2.97 1.81 -16.88
CA LYS A 137 -3.65 2.21 -18.12
C LYS A 137 -4.79 1.28 -18.50
N HIS A 138 -4.61 -0.03 -18.32
CA HIS A 138 -5.68 -1.00 -18.56
C HIS A 138 -6.86 -0.77 -17.61
N LEU A 139 -6.63 -0.62 -16.31
CA LEU A 139 -7.68 -0.38 -15.32
C LEU A 139 -8.45 0.91 -15.59
N VAL A 140 -7.75 1.97 -15.97
CA VAL A 140 -8.39 3.25 -16.39
C VAL A 140 -9.24 3.04 -17.63
N ALA A 141 -8.71 2.40 -18.68
CA ALA A 141 -9.42 2.17 -19.93
C ALA A 141 -10.63 1.23 -19.76
N ALA A 142 -10.56 0.28 -18.81
CA ALA A 142 -11.68 -0.60 -18.47
C ALA A 142 -12.77 0.08 -17.60
N GLY A 143 -12.60 1.35 -17.24
CA GLY A 143 -13.53 2.08 -16.38
C GLY A 143 -13.52 1.59 -14.92
N PHE A 144 -12.44 0.92 -14.48
CA PHE A 144 -12.36 0.35 -13.12
C PHE A 144 -12.52 1.42 -12.03
N TYR A 145 -12.10 2.64 -12.30
CA TYR A 145 -12.18 3.78 -11.37
C TYR A 145 -13.36 4.71 -11.63
N ASP A 146 -14.26 4.38 -12.56
CA ASP A 146 -15.45 5.18 -12.89
C ASP A 146 -16.54 4.96 -11.85
N VAL A 147 -16.33 5.47 -10.64
CA VAL A 147 -17.28 5.35 -9.53
C VAL A 147 -17.72 6.73 -9.09
N GLU A 148 -19.00 7.00 -9.29
CA GLU A 148 -19.63 8.27 -8.88
C GLU A 148 -20.29 8.20 -7.51
N ASP A 149 -20.81 7.03 -7.15
CA ASP A 149 -21.60 6.84 -5.94
C ASP A 149 -20.73 6.63 -4.69
N PHE A 150 -21.33 6.94 -3.54
CA PHE A 150 -20.78 6.55 -2.25
C PHE A 150 -21.00 5.05 -2.06
N LEU A 151 -19.91 4.30 -1.80
CA LEU A 151 -19.96 2.88 -1.53
C LEU A 151 -19.77 2.60 -0.03
N GLU A 152 -20.46 1.61 0.47
CA GLU A 152 -20.20 1.05 1.78
C GLU A 152 -18.82 0.38 1.82
N LYS A 153 -18.25 0.25 3.02
CA LYS A 153 -16.89 -0.25 3.19
C LYS A 153 -16.67 -1.63 2.59
N GLU A 154 -17.64 -2.52 2.78
CA GLU A 154 -17.61 -3.89 2.27
C GLU A 154 -17.59 -3.91 0.72
N ASP A 155 -18.32 -3.00 0.09
CA ASP A 155 -18.34 -2.86 -1.37
C ASP A 155 -17.02 -2.26 -1.89
N VAL A 156 -16.41 -1.33 -1.15
CA VAL A 156 -15.08 -0.81 -1.49
C VAL A 156 -14.04 -1.93 -1.43
N ILE A 157 -14.06 -2.75 -0.38
CA ILE A 157 -13.14 -3.89 -0.26
C ILE A 157 -13.36 -4.88 -1.41
N ALA A 158 -14.61 -5.27 -1.67
CA ALA A 158 -14.91 -6.23 -2.73
C ALA A 158 -14.52 -5.66 -4.12
N ARG A 159 -15.01 -4.47 -4.48
CA ARG A 159 -14.82 -3.91 -5.83
C ARG A 159 -13.41 -3.48 -6.12
N TYR A 160 -12.73 -2.86 -5.14
CA TYR A 160 -11.43 -2.24 -5.38
C TYR A 160 -10.28 -3.02 -4.79
N GLU A 161 -10.34 -3.49 -3.54
CA GLU A 161 -9.24 -4.22 -2.95
C GLU A 161 -9.09 -5.62 -3.56
N ILE A 162 -10.16 -6.41 -3.56
CA ILE A 162 -10.16 -7.73 -4.19
C ILE A 162 -10.18 -7.58 -5.72
N GLY A 163 -11.10 -6.75 -6.20
CA GLY A 163 -11.39 -6.58 -7.63
C GLY A 163 -10.20 -6.16 -8.47
N ILE A 164 -9.35 -5.24 -7.99
CA ILE A 164 -8.17 -4.79 -8.74
C ILE A 164 -7.22 -5.96 -9.05
N SER A 165 -6.98 -6.83 -8.07
CA SER A 165 -6.11 -7.98 -8.26
C SER A 165 -6.75 -9.03 -9.16
N GLN A 166 -8.06 -9.26 -9.04
CA GLN A 166 -8.77 -10.20 -9.88
C GLN A 166 -8.83 -9.72 -11.34
N GLU A 167 -9.02 -8.40 -11.57
CA GLU A 167 -8.98 -7.84 -12.92
C GLU A 167 -7.60 -7.98 -13.56
N VAL A 168 -6.53 -7.75 -12.80
CA VAL A 168 -5.14 -7.98 -13.23
C VAL A 168 -4.92 -9.46 -13.59
N LEU A 169 -5.31 -10.37 -12.73
CA LEU A 169 -5.16 -11.82 -12.95
C LEU A 169 -5.97 -12.32 -14.17
N LYS A 170 -7.15 -11.75 -14.41
CA LYS A 170 -8.00 -12.07 -15.57
C LYS A 170 -7.33 -11.73 -16.90
N GLN A 171 -6.45 -10.72 -16.92
CA GLN A 171 -5.66 -10.39 -18.11
C GLN A 171 -4.51 -11.38 -18.38
N GLY A 172 -4.37 -12.40 -17.56
CA GLY A 172 -3.24 -13.35 -17.62
C GLY A 172 -1.94 -12.80 -17.04
N TRP A 173 -1.99 -11.69 -16.30
CA TRP A 173 -0.86 -11.13 -15.59
C TRP A 173 -0.72 -11.73 -14.20
N SER A 174 0.38 -11.39 -13.52
CA SER A 174 0.70 -11.85 -12.17
C SER A 174 0.70 -10.71 -11.18
N ILE A 175 0.42 -11.05 -9.92
CA ILE A 175 0.58 -10.18 -8.74
C ILE A 175 1.66 -10.74 -7.82
N SER A 176 2.29 -9.88 -7.02
CA SER A 176 3.36 -10.25 -6.10
C SER A 176 3.32 -9.41 -4.82
N SER A 177 4.20 -9.71 -3.88
CA SER A 177 4.41 -8.89 -2.70
C SER A 177 5.88 -8.82 -2.28
N LEU A 178 6.20 -7.97 -1.30
CA LEU A 178 7.53 -7.86 -0.72
C LEU A 178 7.91 -9.10 0.09
N LEU A 179 6.93 -9.87 0.58
CA LEU A 179 7.15 -11.07 1.36
C LEU A 179 7.60 -12.22 0.45
N PRO A 180 8.76 -12.87 0.69
CA PRO A 180 9.29 -13.91 -0.18
C PRO A 180 8.35 -15.09 -0.39
N GLN A 181 7.48 -15.38 0.59
CA GLN A 181 6.50 -16.47 0.50
C GLN A 181 5.39 -16.19 -0.55
N TYR A 182 5.26 -14.93 -0.97
CA TYR A 182 4.24 -14.46 -1.91
C TYR A 182 4.87 -13.80 -3.14
N GLU A 183 5.88 -14.45 -3.73
CA GLU A 183 6.67 -13.86 -4.81
C GLU A 183 5.86 -13.65 -6.09
N GLU A 184 5.01 -14.63 -6.46
CA GLU A 184 4.22 -14.53 -7.67
C GLU A 184 2.94 -15.37 -7.60
N PHE A 185 1.82 -14.74 -7.93
CA PHE A 185 0.53 -15.40 -8.17
C PHE A 185 -0.01 -15.03 -9.54
N ASN A 186 -0.51 -16.04 -10.24
CA ASN A 186 -1.22 -15.91 -11.52
C ASN A 186 -2.43 -16.83 -11.52
N THR A 187 -3.15 -16.88 -12.64
CA THR A 187 -4.36 -17.71 -12.78
C THR A 187 -4.12 -19.21 -12.54
N GLY A 188 -2.89 -19.70 -12.74
CA GLY A 188 -2.51 -21.09 -12.49
C GLY A 188 -1.99 -21.35 -11.07
N LYS A 189 -1.58 -20.31 -10.33
CA LYS A 189 -1.06 -20.44 -8.97
C LYS A 189 -1.87 -19.53 -8.04
N ARG A 190 -2.96 -20.06 -7.51
CA ARG A 190 -3.92 -19.33 -6.66
C ARG A 190 -3.82 -19.64 -5.17
N SER A 191 -3.00 -20.63 -4.80
CA SER A 191 -2.86 -21.13 -3.43
C SER A 191 -1.43 -21.52 -3.15
N LEU A 192 -0.98 -21.32 -1.92
CA LEU A 192 0.33 -21.76 -1.43
C LEU A 192 0.25 -23.15 -0.79
N GLY A 193 -0.96 -23.66 -0.51
CA GLY A 193 -1.17 -24.91 0.20
C GLY A 193 -0.97 -24.83 1.71
N TYR A 194 -0.87 -23.61 2.28
CA TYR A 194 -0.72 -23.38 3.73
C TYR A 194 -1.50 -22.14 4.21
N GLU A 195 -2.64 -21.87 3.59
CA GLU A 195 -3.52 -20.74 3.91
C GLU A 195 -4.02 -20.76 5.35
N ASP A 196 -4.16 -21.96 5.91
CA ASP A 196 -4.59 -22.16 7.30
C ASP A 196 -3.60 -21.63 8.34
N THR A 197 -2.37 -21.32 7.94
CA THR A 197 -1.38 -20.69 8.81
C THR A 197 -1.57 -19.19 9.00
N LEU A 198 -2.47 -18.60 8.22
CA LEU A 198 -2.76 -17.17 8.21
C LEU A 198 -4.14 -16.91 8.83
N ARG A 199 -4.24 -15.86 9.62
CA ARG A 199 -5.53 -15.43 10.16
C ARG A 199 -6.46 -14.99 9.02
N GLU A 200 -7.45 -15.81 8.70
CA GLU A 200 -8.39 -15.55 7.60
C GLU A 200 -7.70 -15.15 6.29
N GLY A 201 -6.49 -15.68 6.05
CA GLY A 201 -5.69 -15.36 4.89
C GLY A 201 -4.96 -14.00 4.95
N ASP A 202 -5.13 -13.21 6.02
CA ASP A 202 -4.52 -11.90 6.18
C ASP A 202 -3.25 -11.96 7.04
N PRO A 203 -2.05 -11.79 6.47
CA PRO A 203 -0.79 -11.82 7.21
C PRO A 203 -0.53 -10.55 8.04
N LEU A 204 -1.27 -9.46 7.81
CA LEU A 204 -1.08 -8.18 8.50
C LEU A 204 -1.84 -8.09 9.83
N PHE A 205 -1.73 -9.14 10.66
CA PHE A 205 -2.19 -9.15 12.05
C PHE A 205 -1.08 -9.65 12.98
N GLU A 206 -1.23 -9.37 14.27
CA GLU A 206 -0.34 -9.90 15.30
C GLU A 206 -0.27 -11.44 15.22
N ASN A 207 0.95 -11.96 15.10
CA ASN A 207 1.27 -13.40 15.02
C ASN A 207 0.56 -14.16 13.88
N ALA A 208 0.02 -13.46 12.87
CA ALA A 208 -0.72 -14.09 11.77
C ALA A 208 0.17 -14.64 10.66
N PHE A 209 1.43 -14.23 10.57
CA PHE A 209 2.33 -14.66 9.50
C PHE A 209 3.21 -15.82 9.98
N PHE A 210 2.78 -17.04 9.74
CA PHE A 210 3.49 -18.26 10.21
C PHE A 210 3.83 -18.23 11.71
N GLY A 211 2.88 -17.79 12.55
CA GLY A 211 3.04 -17.72 14.01
C GLY A 211 3.86 -16.52 14.52
N ARG A 212 4.22 -15.59 13.67
CA ARG A 212 4.90 -14.34 14.04
C ARG A 212 4.23 -13.11 13.42
N SER A 213 4.53 -11.95 13.94
CA SER A 213 4.21 -10.68 13.30
C SER A 213 5.27 -10.33 12.24
N ILE A 214 4.84 -9.61 11.19
CA ILE A 214 5.74 -9.09 10.15
C ILE A 214 6.51 -7.91 10.72
N CYS A 215 7.82 -7.85 10.43
CA CYS A 215 8.67 -6.72 10.77
C CYS A 215 8.49 -5.58 9.74
N PRO A 216 8.50 -4.30 10.16
CA PRO A 216 8.43 -3.16 9.24
C PRO A 216 9.45 -3.19 8.10
N LEU A 217 10.65 -3.70 8.35
CA LEU A 217 11.71 -3.82 7.33
C LEU A 217 11.44 -4.90 6.27
N GLU A 218 10.49 -5.80 6.49
CA GLU A 218 10.09 -6.81 5.50
C GLU A 218 9.12 -6.26 4.46
N THR A 219 8.37 -5.22 4.82
CA THR A 219 7.26 -4.70 3.99
C THR A 219 7.37 -3.20 3.70
N ILE A 220 8.43 -2.53 4.19
CA ILE A 220 8.67 -1.08 4.06
C ILE A 220 7.61 -0.24 4.78
N PHE A 221 6.37 -0.65 4.73
CA PHE A 221 5.24 -0.04 5.45
C PHE A 221 4.58 -1.06 6.36
N ILE A 222 4.15 -0.60 7.54
CA ILE A 222 3.43 -1.42 8.51
C ILE A 222 2.06 -0.83 8.84
N LYS A 223 1.06 -1.69 8.99
CA LYS A 223 -0.28 -1.28 9.39
C LYS A 223 -0.33 -1.01 10.90
N THR A 224 -0.74 0.20 11.29
CA THR A 224 -0.62 0.66 12.69
C THR A 224 -1.72 0.15 13.62
N ASN A 225 -2.84 -0.30 13.06
CA ASN A 225 -4.03 -0.70 13.83
C ASN A 225 -4.24 -2.22 13.91
N ARG A 226 -3.15 -3.01 13.86
CA ARG A 226 -3.19 -4.48 13.83
C ARG A 226 -2.36 -5.16 14.94
N ASN A 227 -1.83 -4.38 15.87
CA ASN A 227 -1.01 -4.82 17.00
C ASN A 227 0.23 -5.68 16.62
N MET A 228 0.70 -5.55 15.37
CA MET A 228 1.85 -6.31 14.88
C MET A 228 3.16 -5.91 15.54
N ILE A 229 3.25 -4.68 16.03
CA ILE A 229 4.44 -4.10 16.64
C ILE A 229 4.02 -3.15 17.75
N LYS A 230 4.81 -3.07 18.81
CA LYS A 230 4.60 -2.11 19.89
C LYS A 230 4.87 -0.69 19.41
N GLU A 231 4.13 0.27 19.93
CA GLU A 231 4.31 1.69 19.55
C GLU A 231 5.72 2.21 19.87
N SER A 232 6.33 1.76 20.99
CA SER A 232 7.72 2.11 21.33
C SER A 232 8.72 1.68 20.25
N ASP A 233 8.56 0.44 19.75
CA ASP A 233 9.44 -0.09 18.72
C ASP A 233 9.21 0.64 17.39
N LEU A 234 7.95 0.93 17.06
CA LEU A 234 7.59 1.69 15.88
C LEU A 234 8.15 3.12 15.91
N ASN A 235 8.18 3.74 17.09
CA ASN A 235 8.83 5.04 17.31
C ASN A 235 10.34 4.96 17.12
N SER A 236 10.98 3.86 17.54
CA SER A 236 12.40 3.62 17.28
C SER A 236 12.72 3.51 15.79
N PHE A 237 11.91 2.79 15.02
CA PHE A 237 12.03 2.75 13.56
C PHE A 237 11.86 4.14 12.93
N THR A 238 10.88 4.91 13.39
CA THR A 238 10.63 6.27 12.90
C THR A 238 11.82 7.19 13.20
N PHE A 239 12.33 7.16 14.44
CA PHE A 239 13.51 7.94 14.83
C PHE A 239 14.73 7.59 13.96
N THR A 240 14.99 6.30 13.74
CA THR A 240 16.09 5.82 12.91
C THR A 240 15.97 6.33 11.47
N SER A 241 14.78 6.24 10.87
CA SER A 241 14.53 6.71 9.50
C SER A 241 14.73 8.23 9.38
N LEU A 242 14.19 9.01 10.33
CA LEU A 242 14.37 10.46 10.36
C LEU A 242 15.84 10.86 10.59
N SER A 243 16.54 10.18 11.51
CA SER A 243 17.97 10.45 11.79
C SER A 243 18.85 10.16 10.57
N THR A 244 18.53 9.12 9.81
CA THR A 244 19.25 8.80 8.58
C THR A 244 19.01 9.87 7.52
N ARG A 245 17.78 10.32 7.37
CA ARG A 245 17.40 11.39 6.43
C ARG A 245 18.04 12.75 6.81
N GLU A 246 18.10 13.08 8.10
CA GLU A 246 18.77 14.30 8.59
C GLU A 246 20.26 14.31 8.26
N LYS A 247 20.96 13.18 8.44
CA LYS A 247 22.38 13.05 8.09
C LYS A 247 22.65 13.27 6.60
N SER A 248 21.72 12.96 5.73
CA SER A 248 21.78 13.23 4.29
C SER A 248 21.31 14.64 3.91
N GLY A 249 20.93 15.47 4.88
CA GLY A 249 20.43 16.83 4.65
C GLY A 249 19.02 16.89 4.09
N GLY A 250 18.28 15.76 4.09
CA GLY A 250 16.98 15.63 3.42
C GLY A 250 15.77 15.94 4.30
N LEU A 251 15.93 16.49 5.53
CA LEU A 251 14.79 16.93 6.35
C LEU A 251 14.58 18.44 6.24
N ASP A 252 13.31 18.81 6.04
CA ASP A 252 12.83 20.17 6.23
C ASP A 252 12.62 20.49 7.73
N GLN A 253 12.10 21.69 8.04
CA GLN A 253 11.83 22.12 9.41
C GLN A 253 10.84 21.18 10.11
N ALA A 254 9.75 20.79 9.45
CA ALA A 254 8.74 19.90 10.02
C ALA A 254 9.32 18.51 10.32
N GLY A 255 10.19 18.00 9.45
CA GLY A 255 10.93 16.75 9.66
C GLY A 255 11.85 16.81 10.87
N ARG A 256 12.57 17.90 11.08
CA ARG A 256 13.43 18.11 12.27
C ARG A 256 12.62 18.22 13.56
N GLU A 257 11.48 18.88 13.53
CA GLU A 257 10.57 18.93 14.68
C GLU A 257 10.05 17.53 15.05
N LEU A 258 9.69 16.72 14.04
CA LEU A 258 9.27 15.33 14.24
C LEU A 258 10.41 14.46 14.78
N LEU A 259 11.63 14.61 14.28
CA LEU A 259 12.83 13.94 14.79
C LEU A 259 13.05 14.25 16.27
N ASN A 260 13.00 15.52 16.64
CA ASN A 260 13.15 15.96 18.04
C ASN A 260 12.03 15.42 18.94
N ARG A 261 10.80 15.35 18.44
CA ARG A 261 9.67 14.74 19.15
C ARG A 261 9.88 13.25 19.35
N SER A 262 10.25 12.53 18.29
CA SER A 262 10.52 11.09 18.35
C SER A 262 11.66 10.75 19.32
N HIS A 263 12.71 11.59 19.37
CA HIS A 263 13.80 11.43 20.33
C HIS A 263 13.32 11.56 21.78
N ARG A 264 12.48 12.56 22.08
CA ARG A 264 11.91 12.71 23.44
C ARG A 264 11.08 11.49 23.85
N MET A 265 10.25 10.97 22.95
CA MET A 265 9.40 9.79 23.20
C MET A 265 10.19 8.49 23.44
N LEU A 266 11.45 8.42 23.03
CA LEU A 266 12.32 7.27 23.29
C LEU A 266 13.06 7.38 24.63
N LEU A 267 13.07 8.55 25.26
CA LEU A 267 13.73 8.81 26.55
C LEU A 267 12.74 8.70 27.74
N GLU A 268 11.45 8.71 27.48
CA GLU A 268 10.36 8.47 28.44
C GLU A 268 10.02 6.98 28.57
#